data_029ec28d992c3b07c7698f564e05aa5f
#
_entry.id   029ec28d992c3b07c7698f564e05aa5f
#
_cell.length_a   1.000
_cell.length_b   1.000
_cell.length_c   1.000
_cell.angle_alpha   90.00
_cell.angle_beta   90.00
_cell.angle_gamma   90.00
#
_symmetry.space_group_name_H-M   'P 1'
#
loop_
_entity.id
_entity.type
_entity.pdbx_description
1 polymer ?
#
loop_
_entity_poly.entity_id
_entity_poly.type
_entity_poly.pdbx_seq_one_letter_code
_entity_poly.pdbx_strand_id
1 'polypeptide(L)'
;MTAPDLDPDLLKAFLAVAEHRSFTRAADQLNRTQSAVSVQVRRLEQRLGTTLFQRNRTGVVPTAAGDELCAYAQRILALHAEAVGALRGRKPEAVVRLGVMDDYGTLIVPPLLASFAKDHPAVRVEIETGLTATMPARLGEAYDLVIAMHPQGRGDGELLRQEQAVWAAAVSYGAANDDPLPVALYPPGCLFRQWAADALDRAGRSWRLAFVGRTLAGVGSIAAQGLAVTVVKAGTLPPRLRQLGSCDGLPPLPMADIRLHRARGLSRPAALFADHLQRGISEPSTLC
;
A
#
# COMPACT_ATOMS: atom_id res chain seq x y z
N MET A 1 -3.08 -40.88 8.19
CA MET A 1 -1.78 -40.21 7.94
C MET A 1 -1.80 -38.91 8.71
N THR A 2 -0.95 -38.77 9.71
CA THR A 2 -0.76 -37.51 10.45
C THR A 2 -0.15 -36.47 9.53
N ALA A 3 -0.70 -35.24 9.54
CA ALA A 3 -0.12 -34.14 8.77
C ALA A 3 1.35 -33.93 9.17
N PRO A 4 2.25 -33.61 8.22
CA PRO A 4 3.65 -33.35 8.52
C PRO A 4 3.77 -32.16 9.48
N ASP A 5 4.60 -32.35 10.52
CA ASP A 5 4.87 -31.29 11.52
C ASP A 5 5.79 -30.21 10.89
N LEU A 6 5.30 -28.96 10.89
CA LEU A 6 6.01 -27.78 10.41
C LEU A 6 6.71 -27.06 11.58
N ASP A 7 7.89 -27.55 11.92
CA ASP A 7 8.74 -27.00 12.96
C ASP A 7 9.10 -25.52 12.66
N PRO A 8 8.85 -24.59 13.61
CA PRO A 8 9.14 -23.16 13.44
C PRO A 8 10.60 -22.85 13.05
N ASP A 9 11.57 -23.62 13.54
CA ASP A 9 12.99 -23.41 13.21
C ASP A 9 13.32 -23.80 11.76
N LEU A 10 12.63 -24.81 11.21
CA LEU A 10 12.74 -25.16 9.81
C LEU A 10 12.12 -24.09 8.90
N LEU A 11 10.98 -23.53 9.32
CA LEU A 11 10.34 -22.44 8.59
C LEU A 11 11.16 -21.15 8.60
N LYS A 12 11.83 -20.81 9.72
CA LYS A 12 12.76 -19.67 9.78
C LYS A 12 13.93 -19.83 8.82
N ALA A 13 14.54 -21.03 8.81
CA ALA A 13 15.64 -21.33 7.89
C ALA A 13 15.20 -21.22 6.42
N PHE A 14 14.04 -21.74 6.09
CA PHE A 14 13.46 -21.66 4.76
C PHE A 14 13.23 -20.20 4.33
N LEU A 15 12.55 -19.39 5.15
CA LEU A 15 12.27 -17.97 4.84
C LEU A 15 13.55 -17.14 4.68
N ALA A 16 14.55 -17.34 5.53
CA ALA A 16 15.84 -16.65 5.40
C ALA A 16 16.55 -16.96 4.07
N VAL A 17 16.50 -18.23 3.60
CA VAL A 17 17.05 -18.61 2.29
C VAL A 17 16.24 -18.01 1.15
N ALA A 18 14.90 -17.96 1.24
CA ALA A 18 14.03 -17.38 0.24
C ALA A 18 14.29 -15.87 0.08
N GLU A 19 14.41 -15.14 1.19
CA GLU A 19 14.68 -13.70 1.24
C GLU A 19 16.04 -13.35 0.64
N HIS A 20 17.11 -14.01 1.10
CA HIS A 20 18.48 -13.71 0.68
C HIS A 20 18.90 -14.35 -0.63
N ARG A 21 18.13 -15.31 -1.13
CA ARG A 21 18.47 -16.14 -2.32
C ARG A 21 19.86 -16.77 -2.21
N SER A 22 20.32 -17.04 -0.97
CA SER A 22 21.66 -17.51 -0.64
C SER A 22 21.66 -18.24 0.71
N PHE A 23 22.13 -19.47 0.74
CA PHE A 23 22.29 -20.23 1.98
C PHE A 23 23.34 -19.61 2.93
N THR A 24 24.39 -19.00 2.38
CA THR A 24 25.43 -18.34 3.19
C THR A 24 24.89 -17.12 3.89
N ARG A 25 24.23 -16.19 3.15
CA ARG A 25 23.63 -14.99 3.75
C ARG A 25 22.53 -15.33 4.76
N ALA A 26 21.72 -16.34 4.48
CA ALA A 26 20.71 -16.83 5.42
C ALA A 26 21.35 -17.38 6.71
N ALA A 27 22.47 -18.05 6.60
CA ALA A 27 23.22 -18.56 7.74
C ALA A 27 23.78 -17.43 8.61
N ASP A 28 24.33 -16.39 7.99
CA ASP A 28 24.83 -15.20 8.68
C ASP A 28 23.69 -14.50 9.45
N GLN A 29 22.53 -14.30 8.81
CA GLN A 29 21.35 -13.70 9.44
C GLN A 29 20.87 -14.51 10.66
N LEU A 30 20.91 -15.83 10.56
CA LEU A 30 20.43 -16.74 11.62
C LEU A 30 21.49 -17.07 12.68
N ASN A 31 22.70 -16.51 12.57
CA ASN A 31 23.86 -16.85 13.42
C ASN A 31 24.11 -18.37 13.44
N ARG A 32 24.05 -19.03 12.27
CA ARG A 32 24.26 -20.48 12.09
C ARG A 32 25.27 -20.74 10.99
N THR A 33 25.73 -21.97 10.87
CA THR A 33 26.58 -22.39 9.74
C THR A 33 25.73 -22.63 8.48
N GLN A 34 26.29 -22.40 7.31
CA GLN A 34 25.62 -22.68 6.02
C GLN A 34 25.16 -24.14 5.92
N SER A 35 25.98 -25.09 6.42
CA SER A 35 25.63 -26.50 6.47
C SER A 35 24.39 -26.77 7.35
N ALA A 36 24.29 -26.12 8.51
CA ALA A 36 23.14 -26.27 9.39
C ALA A 36 21.84 -25.76 8.73
N VAL A 37 21.87 -24.59 8.08
CA VAL A 37 20.73 -24.05 7.34
C VAL A 37 20.35 -24.97 6.16
N SER A 38 21.34 -25.50 5.43
CA SER A 38 21.10 -26.43 4.33
C SER A 38 20.44 -27.73 4.81
N VAL A 39 20.87 -28.28 5.96
CA VAL A 39 20.24 -29.46 6.57
C VAL A 39 18.81 -29.18 7.01
N GLN A 40 18.53 -28.00 7.60
CA GLN A 40 17.19 -27.62 8.02
C GLN A 40 16.23 -27.50 6.83
N VAL A 41 16.64 -26.84 5.75
CA VAL A 41 15.82 -26.72 4.54
C VAL A 41 15.58 -28.10 3.93
N ARG A 42 16.60 -28.93 3.79
CA ARG A 42 16.45 -30.30 3.27
C ARG A 42 15.50 -31.13 4.12
N ARG A 43 15.55 -31.00 5.45
CA ARG A 43 14.64 -31.70 6.37
C ARG A 43 13.20 -31.23 6.18
N LEU A 44 12.97 -29.95 5.90
CA LEU A 44 11.66 -29.41 5.58
C LEU A 44 11.13 -29.99 4.26
N GLU A 45 11.95 -29.99 3.20
CA GLU A 45 11.62 -30.60 1.91
C GLU A 45 11.27 -32.09 2.03
N GLN A 46 12.04 -32.85 2.81
CA GLN A 46 11.75 -34.24 3.09
C GLN A 46 10.41 -34.45 3.81
N ARG A 47 10.09 -33.61 4.80
CA ARG A 47 8.81 -33.69 5.53
C ARG A 47 7.62 -33.38 4.64
N LEU A 48 7.78 -32.42 3.72
CA LEU A 48 6.73 -32.01 2.78
C LEU A 48 6.68 -32.89 1.52
N GLY A 49 7.69 -33.69 1.27
CA GLY A 49 7.80 -34.53 0.07
C GLY A 49 7.95 -33.71 -1.23
N THR A 50 8.40 -32.45 -1.13
CA THR A 50 8.54 -31.56 -2.28
C THR A 50 9.78 -30.69 -2.16
N THR A 51 10.35 -30.32 -3.31
CA THR A 51 11.50 -29.41 -3.38
C THR A 51 11.03 -27.98 -3.31
N LEU A 52 11.59 -27.18 -2.39
CA LEU A 52 11.22 -25.80 -2.15
C LEU A 52 12.14 -24.78 -2.85
N PHE A 53 13.37 -25.20 -3.19
CA PHE A 53 14.34 -24.38 -3.87
C PHE A 53 14.91 -25.05 -5.11
N GLN A 54 15.23 -24.25 -6.11
CA GLN A 54 16.00 -24.65 -7.28
C GLN A 54 17.21 -23.73 -7.46
N ARG A 55 18.26 -24.27 -8.07
CA ARG A 55 19.46 -23.49 -8.41
C ARG A 55 19.32 -22.96 -9.83
N ASN A 56 19.64 -21.72 -10.02
CA ASN A 56 19.77 -21.09 -11.33
C ASN A 56 21.13 -20.36 -11.45
N ARG A 57 21.38 -19.70 -12.58
CA ARG A 57 22.62 -18.95 -12.82
C ARG A 57 22.82 -17.76 -11.88
N THR A 58 21.77 -17.28 -11.25
CA THR A 58 21.78 -16.12 -10.33
C THR A 58 21.75 -16.53 -8.86
N GLY A 59 21.73 -17.82 -8.54
CA GLY A 59 21.73 -18.34 -7.17
C GLY A 59 20.61 -19.34 -6.88
N VAL A 60 20.04 -19.23 -5.67
CA VAL A 60 18.96 -20.09 -5.18
C VAL A 60 17.65 -19.33 -5.26
N VAL A 61 16.64 -19.91 -5.90
CA VAL A 61 15.29 -19.30 -6.01
C VAL A 61 14.24 -20.31 -5.54
N PRO A 62 13.14 -19.84 -4.93
CA PRO A 62 12.03 -20.72 -4.59
C PRO A 62 11.44 -21.40 -5.83
N THR A 63 10.89 -22.58 -5.66
CA THR A 63 10.00 -23.24 -6.62
C THR A 63 8.57 -22.70 -6.45
N ALA A 64 7.63 -23.09 -7.30
CA ALA A 64 6.22 -22.74 -7.11
C ALA A 64 5.69 -23.20 -5.73
N ALA A 65 6.08 -24.41 -5.27
CA ALA A 65 5.77 -24.89 -3.92
C ALA A 65 6.47 -24.06 -2.83
N GLY A 66 7.71 -23.58 -3.10
CA GLY A 66 8.43 -22.67 -2.22
C GLY A 66 7.72 -21.32 -2.09
N ASP A 67 7.28 -20.71 -3.18
CA ASP A 67 6.55 -19.44 -3.15
C ASP A 67 5.22 -19.58 -2.40
N GLU A 68 4.49 -20.67 -2.60
CA GLU A 68 3.28 -20.98 -1.84
C GLU A 68 3.56 -21.13 -0.35
N LEU A 69 4.62 -21.88 0.01
CA LEU A 69 4.99 -22.06 1.42
C LEU A 69 5.45 -20.76 2.08
N CYS A 70 6.07 -19.81 1.37
CA CYS A 70 6.49 -18.52 1.95
C CYS A 70 5.33 -17.81 2.66
N ALA A 71 4.17 -17.72 2.01
CA ALA A 71 3.00 -17.07 2.59
C ALA A 71 2.48 -17.80 3.85
N TYR A 72 2.47 -19.14 3.84
CA TYR A 72 2.06 -19.93 5.00
C TYR A 72 3.09 -19.86 6.13
N ALA A 73 4.38 -19.97 5.82
CA ALA A 73 5.45 -19.96 6.81
C ALA A 73 5.49 -18.66 7.62
N GLN A 74 5.33 -17.52 6.95
CA GLN A 74 5.25 -16.21 7.61
C GLN A 74 4.08 -16.16 8.60
N ARG A 75 2.90 -16.64 8.20
CA ARG A 75 1.70 -16.67 9.04
C ARG A 75 1.83 -17.58 10.24
N ILE A 76 2.40 -18.77 10.05
CA ILE A 76 2.64 -19.75 11.12
C ILE A 76 3.61 -19.16 12.15
N LEU A 77 4.71 -18.54 11.71
CA LEU A 77 5.67 -17.94 12.62
C LEU A 77 5.12 -16.71 13.36
N ALA A 78 4.29 -15.91 12.70
CA ALA A 78 3.61 -14.78 13.33
C ALA A 78 2.65 -15.27 14.44
N LEU A 79 1.82 -16.27 14.15
CA LEU A 79 0.90 -16.88 15.13
C LEU A 79 1.65 -17.56 16.29
N HIS A 80 2.76 -18.24 15.99
CA HIS A 80 3.63 -18.83 17.02
C HIS A 80 4.22 -17.76 17.95
N ALA A 81 4.72 -16.64 17.39
CA ALA A 81 5.24 -15.52 18.18
C ALA A 81 4.14 -14.87 19.04
N GLU A 82 2.92 -14.72 18.50
CA GLU A 82 1.75 -14.23 19.24
C GLU A 82 1.41 -15.13 20.41
N ALA A 83 1.32 -16.45 20.21
CA ALA A 83 1.02 -17.41 21.25
C ALA A 83 2.08 -17.40 22.38
N VAL A 84 3.36 -17.41 22.03
CA VAL A 84 4.46 -17.34 23.00
C VAL A 84 4.45 -16.01 23.76
N GLY A 85 4.19 -14.90 23.07
CA GLY A 85 4.07 -13.57 23.67
C GLY A 85 2.92 -13.47 24.68
N ALA A 86 1.75 -13.98 24.31
CA ALA A 86 0.57 -14.00 25.16
C ALA A 86 0.81 -14.77 26.49
N LEU A 87 1.50 -15.93 26.41
CA LEU A 87 1.81 -16.75 27.58
C LEU A 87 2.90 -16.15 28.47
N ARG A 88 3.81 -15.33 27.92
CA ARG A 88 4.90 -14.68 28.68
C ARG A 88 4.50 -13.33 29.29
N GLY A 89 3.23 -12.92 29.18
CA GLY A 89 2.75 -11.63 29.69
C GLY A 89 3.33 -10.42 28.93
N ARG A 90 4.18 -10.65 27.94
CA ARG A 90 4.54 -9.62 26.96
C ARG A 90 3.43 -9.60 25.92
N LYS A 91 2.63 -8.54 25.90
CA LYS A 91 1.80 -8.26 24.72
C LYS A 91 2.78 -8.14 23.55
N PRO A 92 2.76 -9.05 22.56
CA PRO A 92 3.63 -8.88 21.39
C PRO A 92 3.26 -7.53 20.78
N GLU A 93 4.26 -6.74 20.44
CA GLU A 93 4.07 -5.54 19.64
C GLU A 93 3.65 -6.02 18.24
N ALA A 94 2.35 -6.18 18.06
CA ALA A 94 1.82 -6.60 16.76
C ALA A 94 2.05 -5.47 15.76
N VAL A 95 2.78 -5.75 14.70
CA VAL A 95 3.02 -4.79 13.63
C VAL A 95 1.98 -5.01 12.53
N VAL A 96 1.33 -3.93 12.09
CA VAL A 96 0.42 -3.91 10.95
C VAL A 96 0.99 -2.97 9.90
N ARG A 97 1.22 -3.46 8.68
CA ARG A 97 1.80 -2.71 7.58
C ARG A 97 0.72 -2.26 6.60
N LEU A 98 0.54 -0.96 6.49
CA LEU A 98 -0.44 -0.31 5.62
C LEU A 98 0.23 0.42 4.45
N GLY A 99 -0.08 0.02 3.22
CA GLY A 99 0.20 0.80 2.01
C GLY A 99 -0.98 1.71 1.67
N VAL A 100 -0.73 2.99 1.35
CA VAL A 100 -1.83 3.94 1.14
C VAL A 100 -1.42 5.11 0.24
N MET A 101 -2.40 5.78 -0.42
CA MET A 101 -2.17 7.03 -1.12
C MET A 101 -1.68 8.13 -0.16
N ASP A 102 -0.83 9.04 -0.65
CA ASP A 102 -0.22 10.11 0.14
C ASP A 102 -1.24 10.96 0.91
N ASP A 103 -2.29 11.43 0.25
CA ASP A 103 -3.32 12.27 0.85
C ASP A 103 -4.16 11.51 1.91
N TYR A 104 -4.44 10.23 1.69
CA TYR A 104 -5.12 9.39 2.68
C TYR A 104 -4.23 9.08 3.87
N GLY A 105 -2.95 8.77 3.63
CA GLY A 105 -1.97 8.52 4.68
C GLY A 105 -1.67 9.73 5.54
N THR A 106 -1.86 10.95 5.02
CA THR A 106 -1.58 12.20 5.73
C THR A 106 -2.82 12.88 6.34
N LEU A 107 -4.00 12.70 5.75
CA LEU A 107 -5.20 13.42 6.15
C LEU A 107 -6.30 12.51 6.72
N ILE A 108 -6.53 11.33 6.15
CA ILE A 108 -7.66 10.47 6.49
C ILE A 108 -7.29 9.40 7.52
N VAL A 109 -6.16 8.72 7.34
CA VAL A 109 -5.73 7.63 8.24
C VAL A 109 -5.30 8.11 9.63
N PRO A 110 -4.59 9.24 9.82
CA PRO A 110 -4.10 9.64 11.13
C PRO A 110 -5.18 9.79 12.22
N PRO A 111 -6.33 10.45 12.01
CA PRO A 111 -7.37 10.53 13.03
C PRO A 111 -7.96 9.14 13.36
N LEU A 112 -8.10 8.26 12.36
CA LEU A 112 -8.56 6.88 12.57
C LEU A 112 -7.52 6.06 13.35
N LEU A 113 -6.24 6.23 13.03
CA LEU A 113 -5.16 5.60 13.78
C LEU A 113 -5.12 6.08 15.23
N ALA A 114 -5.34 7.38 15.47
CA ALA A 114 -5.37 7.93 16.82
C ALA A 114 -6.52 7.35 17.67
N SER A 115 -7.69 7.09 17.08
CA SER A 115 -8.78 6.41 17.77
C SER A 115 -8.49 4.92 17.98
N PHE A 116 -7.97 4.23 16.97
CA PHE A 116 -7.59 2.81 17.07
C PHE A 116 -6.54 2.56 18.15
N ALA A 117 -5.52 3.41 18.25
CA ALA A 117 -4.43 3.27 19.21
C ALA A 117 -4.89 3.38 20.69
N LYS A 118 -5.99 4.07 20.96
CA LYS A 118 -6.57 4.14 22.32
C LYS A 118 -7.06 2.76 22.78
N ASP A 119 -7.70 2.02 21.87
CA ASP A 119 -8.27 0.70 22.17
C ASP A 119 -7.22 -0.43 22.01
N HIS A 120 -6.19 -0.18 21.18
CA HIS A 120 -5.17 -1.16 20.83
C HIS A 120 -3.73 -0.63 20.99
N PRO A 121 -3.32 -0.19 22.22
CA PRO A 121 -2.03 0.49 22.43
C PRO A 121 -0.80 -0.41 22.20
N ALA A 122 -0.98 -1.72 22.11
CA ALA A 122 0.09 -2.68 21.85
C ALA A 122 0.28 -2.97 20.34
N VAL A 123 -0.53 -2.35 19.47
CA VAL A 123 -0.43 -2.51 18.01
C VAL A 123 0.37 -1.36 17.43
N ARG A 124 1.48 -1.67 16.77
CA ARG A 124 2.26 -0.72 15.97
C ARG A 124 1.76 -0.76 14.53
N VAL A 125 1.42 0.39 13.96
CA VAL A 125 1.05 0.51 12.55
C VAL A 125 2.18 1.20 11.81
N GLU A 126 2.70 0.54 10.76
CA GLU A 126 3.68 1.09 9.83
C GLU A 126 2.94 1.51 8.55
N ILE A 127 3.11 2.78 8.16
CA ILE A 127 2.40 3.35 7.01
C ILE A 127 3.43 3.71 5.93
N GLU A 128 3.25 3.15 4.74
CA GLU A 128 3.99 3.54 3.54
C GLU A 128 3.05 4.29 2.59
N THR A 129 3.41 5.54 2.25
CA THR A 129 2.64 6.36 1.31
C THR A 129 3.25 6.35 -0.07
N GLY A 130 2.41 6.33 -1.12
CA GLY A 130 2.90 6.36 -2.49
C GLY A 130 1.86 6.12 -3.57
N LEU A 131 2.34 5.77 -4.77
CA LEU A 131 1.47 5.34 -5.86
C LEU A 131 0.96 3.93 -5.60
N THR A 132 -0.34 3.78 -5.42
CA THR A 132 -0.96 2.52 -4.98
C THR A 132 -1.23 1.52 -6.09
N ALA A 133 -0.96 1.86 -7.36
CA ALA A 133 -1.25 0.98 -8.49
C ALA A 133 -0.57 -0.41 -8.40
N THR A 134 0.61 -0.49 -7.79
CA THR A 134 1.38 -1.74 -7.65
C THR A 134 1.39 -2.31 -6.22
N MET A 135 0.90 -1.57 -5.23
CA MET A 135 0.92 -2.00 -3.83
C MET A 135 0.07 -3.25 -3.57
N PRO A 136 -1.15 -3.43 -4.15
CA PRO A 136 -1.94 -4.63 -3.92
C PRO A 136 -1.25 -5.93 -4.33
N ALA A 137 -0.37 -5.89 -5.33
CA ALA A 137 0.41 -7.06 -5.74
C ALA A 137 1.45 -7.53 -4.70
N ARG A 138 1.75 -6.68 -3.70
CA ARG A 138 2.70 -6.97 -2.62
C ARG A 138 2.02 -7.28 -1.27
N LEU A 139 0.70 -7.57 -1.30
CA LEU A 139 -0.03 -8.00 -0.11
C LEU A 139 0.48 -9.35 0.40
N GLY A 140 0.64 -9.46 1.71
CA GLY A 140 1.20 -10.65 2.36
C GLY A 140 2.73 -10.69 2.38
N GLU A 141 3.40 -9.89 1.56
CA GLU A 141 4.86 -9.72 1.53
C GLU A 141 5.26 -8.41 2.23
N ALA A 142 4.90 -7.27 1.65
CA ALA A 142 5.26 -5.95 2.16
C ALA A 142 4.13 -5.30 2.99
N TYR A 143 2.88 -5.60 2.67
CA TYR A 143 1.71 -5.00 3.30
C TYR A 143 0.74 -6.06 3.81
N ASP A 144 0.12 -5.78 4.94
CA ASP A 144 -1.03 -6.52 5.44
C ASP A 144 -2.31 -5.95 4.85
N LEU A 145 -2.35 -4.63 4.69
CA LEU A 145 -3.47 -3.87 4.14
C LEU A 145 -2.99 -2.87 3.10
N VAL A 146 -3.79 -2.64 2.06
CA VAL A 146 -3.55 -1.55 1.10
C VAL A 146 -4.85 -0.79 0.85
N ILE A 147 -4.82 0.53 0.99
CA ILE A 147 -5.89 1.42 0.51
C ILE A 147 -5.45 1.97 -0.83
N ALA A 148 -6.11 1.55 -1.90
CA ALA A 148 -5.76 1.93 -3.26
C ALA A 148 -6.89 2.68 -3.97
N MET A 149 -6.50 3.52 -4.95
CA MET A 149 -7.40 4.22 -5.84
C MET A 149 -7.53 3.47 -7.17
N HIS A 150 -8.76 3.27 -7.60
CA HIS A 150 -9.11 2.62 -8.87
C HIS A 150 -10.06 3.49 -9.69
N PRO A 151 -10.12 3.35 -11.01
CA PRO A 151 -11.22 3.90 -11.80
C PRO A 151 -12.57 3.39 -11.29
N GLN A 152 -13.61 4.22 -11.33
CA GLN A 152 -14.95 3.85 -10.88
C GLN A 152 -15.42 2.52 -11.49
N GLY A 153 -15.97 1.63 -10.65
CA GLY A 153 -16.47 0.32 -11.05
C GLY A 153 -15.37 -0.69 -11.45
N ARG A 154 -14.09 -0.38 -11.22
CA ARG A 154 -12.96 -1.26 -11.54
C ARG A 154 -12.10 -1.54 -10.31
N GLY A 155 -11.28 -2.58 -10.43
CA GLY A 155 -10.35 -3.03 -9.39
C GLY A 155 -10.98 -4.00 -8.39
N ASP A 156 -10.12 -4.82 -7.81
CA ASP A 156 -10.45 -5.74 -6.73
C ASP A 156 -10.47 -4.99 -5.39
N GLY A 157 -10.79 -5.72 -4.33
CA GLY A 157 -10.84 -5.16 -2.98
C GLY A 157 -12.21 -4.61 -2.61
N GLU A 158 -12.35 -4.26 -1.36
CA GLU A 158 -13.58 -3.80 -0.73
C GLU A 158 -13.75 -2.30 -0.96
N LEU A 159 -14.89 -1.89 -1.53
CA LEU A 159 -15.17 -0.46 -1.76
C LEU A 159 -15.36 0.24 -0.41
N LEU A 160 -14.53 1.23 -0.12
CA LEU A 160 -14.66 2.08 1.05
C LEU A 160 -15.53 3.30 0.76
N ARG A 161 -15.22 4.03 -0.31
CA ARG A 161 -16.00 5.18 -0.78
C ARG A 161 -15.64 5.57 -2.21
N GLN A 162 -16.46 6.41 -2.81
CA GLN A 162 -16.19 7.04 -4.10
C GLN A 162 -15.74 8.48 -3.90
N GLU A 163 -14.77 8.90 -4.71
CA GLU A 163 -14.18 10.24 -4.66
C GLU A 163 -14.19 10.89 -6.05
N GLN A 164 -14.71 12.10 -6.11
CA GLN A 164 -14.64 12.89 -7.34
C GLN A 164 -13.24 13.47 -7.51
N ALA A 165 -12.58 13.17 -8.65
CA ALA A 165 -11.38 13.90 -9.05
C ALA A 165 -11.79 15.31 -9.50
N VAL A 166 -11.09 16.33 -9.03
CA VAL A 166 -11.38 17.73 -9.34
C VAL A 166 -10.10 18.47 -9.72
N TRP A 167 -10.24 19.42 -10.64
CA TRP A 167 -9.20 20.41 -10.90
C TRP A 167 -9.12 21.37 -9.73
N ALA A 168 -7.93 21.80 -9.37
CA ALA A 168 -7.71 22.73 -8.27
C ALA A 168 -6.56 23.70 -8.56
N ALA A 169 -6.71 24.93 -8.15
CA ALA A 169 -5.67 25.96 -8.20
C ALA A 169 -5.88 26.99 -7.09
N ALA A 170 -4.98 27.98 -6.98
CA ALA A 170 -5.13 29.11 -6.07
C ALA A 170 -6.47 29.82 -6.30
N VAL A 171 -7.03 30.38 -5.23
CA VAL A 171 -8.33 31.10 -5.30
C VAL A 171 -8.31 32.20 -6.36
N SER A 172 -7.20 32.92 -6.50
CA SER A 172 -7.01 34.01 -7.47
C SER A 172 -6.64 33.56 -8.88
N TYR A 173 -6.45 32.24 -9.11
CA TYR A 173 -5.96 31.75 -10.39
C TYR A 173 -7.06 31.72 -11.47
N GLY A 174 -6.77 32.33 -12.60
CA GLY A 174 -7.67 32.41 -13.76
C GLY A 174 -7.27 31.46 -14.87
N ALA A 175 -7.59 30.16 -14.74
CA ALA A 175 -7.19 29.11 -15.67
C ALA A 175 -7.64 29.34 -17.13
N ALA A 176 -8.71 30.09 -17.37
CA ALA A 176 -9.23 30.36 -18.70
C ALA A 176 -8.26 31.17 -19.58
N ASN A 177 -7.37 31.95 -18.98
CA ASN A 177 -6.48 32.89 -19.69
C ASN A 177 -5.15 32.26 -20.12
N ASP A 178 -4.82 31.07 -19.62
CA ASP A 178 -3.52 30.43 -19.92
C ASP A 178 -3.58 29.54 -21.16
N ASP A 179 -2.69 29.80 -22.13
CA ASP A 179 -2.50 28.98 -23.31
C ASP A 179 -1.00 28.93 -23.69
N PRO A 180 -0.33 27.78 -23.51
CA PRO A 180 -0.82 26.52 -22.97
C PRO A 180 -1.01 26.53 -21.44
N LEU A 181 -2.05 25.86 -20.94
CA LEU A 181 -2.36 25.72 -19.51
C LEU A 181 -1.21 25.03 -18.76
N PRO A 182 -0.60 25.66 -17.75
CA PRO A 182 0.42 24.98 -16.95
C PRO A 182 -0.23 24.02 -15.94
N VAL A 183 0.22 22.75 -15.92
CA VAL A 183 -0.29 21.76 -14.96
C VAL A 183 0.83 21.23 -14.05
N ALA A 184 0.50 21.05 -12.77
CA ALA A 184 1.32 20.39 -11.77
C ALA A 184 0.73 19.01 -11.49
N LEU A 185 1.41 17.95 -11.89
CA LEU A 185 0.87 16.59 -11.80
C LEU A 185 1.82 15.65 -11.08
N TYR A 186 1.30 14.47 -10.75
CA TYR A 186 2.04 13.37 -10.16
C TYR A 186 2.93 12.66 -11.20
N PRO A 187 3.86 11.78 -10.78
CA PRO A 187 4.70 11.02 -11.69
C PRO A 187 3.88 10.07 -12.60
N PRO A 188 4.48 9.52 -13.65
CA PRO A 188 3.88 8.46 -14.47
C PRO A 188 3.37 7.29 -13.59
N GLY A 189 2.24 6.68 -13.97
CA GLY A 189 1.56 5.63 -13.21
C GLY A 189 0.51 6.16 -12.22
N CYS A 190 0.38 7.47 -12.01
CA CYS A 190 -0.70 8.05 -11.25
C CYS A 190 -1.95 8.21 -12.12
N LEU A 191 -3.10 7.73 -11.66
CA LEU A 191 -4.39 7.88 -12.36
C LEU A 191 -4.76 9.34 -12.59
N PHE A 192 -4.51 10.22 -11.64
CA PHE A 192 -4.81 11.65 -11.80
C PHE A 192 -4.02 12.28 -12.95
N ARG A 193 -2.74 11.90 -13.11
CA ARG A 193 -1.96 12.36 -14.24
C ARG A 193 -2.56 11.88 -15.58
N GLN A 194 -2.94 10.62 -15.64
CA GLN A 194 -3.56 10.05 -16.85
C GLN A 194 -4.88 10.74 -17.15
N TRP A 195 -5.76 10.86 -16.16
CA TRP A 195 -7.08 11.49 -16.33
C TRP A 195 -6.98 12.96 -16.72
N ALA A 196 -6.02 13.70 -16.16
CA ALA A 196 -5.78 15.09 -16.50
C ALA A 196 -5.38 15.22 -17.98
N ALA A 197 -4.38 14.45 -18.42
CA ALA A 197 -3.92 14.44 -19.80
C ALA A 197 -5.06 14.04 -20.76
N ASP A 198 -5.72 12.91 -20.51
CA ASP A 198 -6.82 12.40 -21.33
C ASP A 198 -7.99 13.38 -21.43
N ALA A 199 -8.29 14.10 -20.36
CA ALA A 199 -9.40 15.06 -20.33
C ALA A 199 -9.05 16.34 -21.14
N LEU A 200 -7.86 16.89 -20.95
CA LEU A 200 -7.40 18.09 -21.67
C LEU A 200 -7.23 17.80 -23.16
N ASP A 201 -6.62 16.67 -23.51
CA ASP A 201 -6.41 16.27 -24.92
C ASP A 201 -7.74 16.06 -25.64
N ARG A 202 -8.72 15.37 -25.00
CA ARG A 202 -10.06 15.20 -25.58
C ARG A 202 -10.84 16.51 -25.74
N ALA A 203 -10.61 17.46 -24.85
CA ALA A 203 -11.21 18.80 -24.93
C ALA A 203 -10.49 19.73 -25.93
N GLY A 204 -9.39 19.29 -26.55
CA GLY A 204 -8.55 20.12 -27.40
C GLY A 204 -7.90 21.30 -26.67
N ARG A 205 -7.78 21.20 -25.34
CA ARG A 205 -7.19 22.25 -24.51
C ARG A 205 -5.67 22.14 -24.54
N SER A 206 -4.99 23.15 -25.07
CA SER A 206 -3.53 23.21 -25.06
C SER A 206 -3.01 23.27 -23.61
N TRP A 207 -2.06 22.42 -23.28
CA TRP A 207 -1.49 22.33 -21.93
C TRP A 207 -0.02 21.96 -21.93
N ARG A 208 0.68 22.27 -20.84
CA ARG A 208 2.06 21.86 -20.62
C ARG A 208 2.27 21.34 -19.22
N LEU A 209 3.06 20.29 -19.08
CA LEU A 209 3.50 19.81 -17.78
C LEU A 209 4.55 20.79 -17.23
N ALA A 210 4.12 21.63 -16.27
CA ALA A 210 4.98 22.63 -15.68
C ALA A 210 5.77 22.07 -14.49
N PHE A 211 5.15 21.20 -13.69
CA PHE A 211 5.74 20.62 -12.48
C PHE A 211 5.34 19.17 -12.27
N VAL A 212 6.22 18.39 -11.62
CA VAL A 212 5.96 17.03 -11.21
C VAL A 212 6.27 16.90 -9.71
N GLY A 213 5.27 16.51 -8.93
CA GLY A 213 5.40 16.26 -7.48
C GLY A 213 4.91 14.87 -7.11
N ARG A 214 5.51 14.26 -6.09
CA ARG A 214 5.12 12.91 -5.62
C ARG A 214 4.01 12.94 -4.56
N THR A 215 3.75 14.09 -3.96
CA THR A 215 2.83 14.25 -2.82
C THR A 215 1.78 15.32 -3.09
N LEU A 216 0.63 15.22 -2.43
CA LEU A 216 -0.39 16.26 -2.45
C LEU A 216 0.18 17.60 -1.98
N ALA A 217 0.99 17.59 -0.93
CA ALA A 217 1.64 18.79 -0.40
C ALA A 217 2.52 19.47 -1.46
N GLY A 218 3.29 18.69 -2.24
CA GLY A 218 4.15 19.21 -3.31
C GLY A 218 3.36 19.87 -4.44
N VAL A 219 2.45 19.14 -5.09
CA VAL A 219 1.66 19.68 -6.20
C VAL A 219 0.69 20.77 -5.74
N GLY A 220 0.10 20.60 -4.56
CA GLY A 220 -0.82 21.57 -3.96
C GLY A 220 -0.15 22.89 -3.58
N SER A 221 1.08 22.85 -3.06
CA SER A 221 1.84 24.08 -2.75
C SER A 221 2.16 24.88 -4.01
N ILE A 222 2.54 24.21 -5.10
CA ILE A 222 2.79 24.86 -6.39
C ILE A 222 1.51 25.50 -6.94
N ALA A 223 0.40 24.77 -6.89
CA ALA A 223 -0.89 25.26 -7.32
C ALA A 223 -1.36 26.44 -6.45
N ALA A 224 -1.12 26.41 -5.13
CA ALA A 224 -1.49 27.48 -4.20
C ALA A 224 -0.71 28.79 -4.43
N GLN A 225 0.45 28.73 -5.07
CA GLN A 225 1.19 29.91 -5.51
C GLN A 225 0.70 30.48 -6.86
N GLY A 226 -0.34 29.89 -7.46
CA GLY A 226 -0.85 30.34 -8.74
C GLY A 226 0.05 29.99 -9.94
N LEU A 227 0.92 29.00 -9.81
CA LEU A 227 1.87 28.65 -10.86
C LEU A 227 1.35 27.59 -11.83
N ALA A 228 0.32 26.84 -11.44
CA ALA A 228 -0.24 25.76 -12.24
C ALA A 228 -1.60 25.31 -11.68
N VAL A 229 -2.34 24.57 -12.50
CA VAL A 229 -3.51 23.79 -12.09
C VAL A 229 -3.08 22.39 -11.71
N THR A 230 -3.73 21.76 -10.73
CA THR A 230 -3.48 20.37 -10.34
C THR A 230 -4.78 19.57 -10.27
N VAL A 231 -4.67 18.26 -10.06
CA VAL A 231 -5.81 17.37 -9.83
C VAL A 231 -5.72 16.78 -8.43
N VAL A 232 -6.81 16.86 -7.70
CA VAL A 232 -6.95 16.31 -6.33
C VAL A 232 -8.30 15.60 -6.17
N LYS A 233 -8.51 14.89 -5.07
CA LYS A 233 -9.85 14.42 -4.67
C LYS A 233 -10.62 15.56 -4.02
N ALA A 234 -11.91 15.66 -4.27
CA ALA A 234 -12.77 16.67 -3.64
C ALA A 234 -12.70 16.58 -2.10
N GLY A 235 -12.68 15.36 -1.55
CA GLY A 235 -12.61 15.11 -0.10
C GLY A 235 -11.27 15.42 0.56
N THR A 236 -10.20 15.66 -0.23
CA THR A 236 -8.87 16.04 0.28
C THR A 236 -8.37 17.36 -0.33
N LEU A 237 -9.30 18.22 -0.80
CA LEU A 237 -8.96 19.53 -1.38
C LEU A 237 -8.25 20.41 -0.33
N PRO A 238 -7.00 20.85 -0.59
CA PRO A 238 -6.28 21.72 0.34
C PRO A 238 -6.97 23.07 0.54
N PRO A 239 -7.01 23.62 1.77
CA PRO A 239 -7.75 24.86 2.08
C PRO A 239 -7.34 26.10 1.28
N ARG A 240 -6.11 26.13 0.73
CA ARG A 240 -5.60 27.24 -0.10
C ARG A 240 -5.95 27.13 -1.57
N LEU A 241 -6.62 26.05 -1.95
CA LEU A 241 -7.05 25.81 -3.32
C LEU A 241 -8.56 25.91 -3.42
N ARG A 242 -9.03 26.35 -4.58
CA ARG A 242 -10.43 26.22 -4.99
C ARG A 242 -10.57 25.16 -6.07
N GLN A 243 -11.73 24.53 -6.09
CA GLN A 243 -12.10 23.67 -7.21
C GLN A 243 -12.35 24.54 -8.46
N LEU A 244 -11.87 24.02 -9.60
CA LEU A 244 -12.10 24.58 -10.93
C LEU A 244 -13.01 23.63 -11.72
N GLY A 245 -13.69 24.17 -12.73
CA GLY A 245 -14.62 23.38 -13.55
C GLY A 245 -14.86 24.00 -14.93
N SER A 246 -16.03 23.73 -15.50
CA SER A 246 -16.41 24.20 -16.84
C SER A 246 -16.40 25.71 -16.97
N CYS A 247 -16.77 26.46 -15.94
CA CYS A 247 -16.69 27.93 -15.92
C CYS A 247 -15.25 28.45 -16.02
N ASP A 248 -14.27 27.63 -15.65
CA ASP A 248 -12.84 27.92 -15.76
C ASP A 248 -12.22 27.35 -17.06
N GLY A 249 -13.05 26.84 -17.98
CA GLY A 249 -12.61 26.24 -19.25
C GLY A 249 -11.95 24.86 -19.08
N LEU A 250 -12.27 24.13 -18.00
CA LEU A 250 -11.69 22.83 -17.72
C LEU A 250 -12.72 21.70 -17.89
N PRO A 251 -12.33 20.59 -18.55
CA PRO A 251 -13.20 19.45 -18.76
C PRO A 251 -13.47 18.70 -17.45
N PRO A 252 -14.60 17.95 -17.34
CA PRO A 252 -14.87 17.11 -16.18
C PRO A 252 -13.86 15.99 -16.05
N LEU A 253 -13.57 15.61 -14.80
CA LEU A 253 -12.72 14.48 -14.47
C LEU A 253 -13.58 13.30 -13.96
N PRO A 254 -13.10 12.04 -14.10
CA PRO A 254 -13.84 10.88 -13.65
C PRO A 254 -13.86 10.73 -12.13
N MET A 255 -14.75 9.86 -11.66
CA MET A 255 -14.76 9.40 -10.28
C MET A 255 -13.76 8.28 -10.05
N ALA A 256 -13.27 8.20 -8.83
CA ALA A 256 -12.41 7.14 -8.33
C ALA A 256 -13.13 6.29 -7.29
N ASP A 257 -12.91 4.98 -7.32
CA ASP A 257 -13.20 4.07 -6.22
C ASP A 257 -11.99 3.98 -5.29
N ILE A 258 -12.19 4.24 -4.01
CA ILE A 258 -11.19 4.01 -2.97
C ILE A 258 -11.50 2.64 -2.36
N ARG A 259 -10.56 1.71 -2.48
CA ARG A 259 -10.77 0.32 -2.09
C ARG A 259 -9.74 -0.16 -1.09
N LEU A 260 -10.17 -0.96 -0.12
CA LEU A 260 -9.34 -1.66 0.83
C LEU A 260 -9.02 -3.05 0.31
N HIS A 261 -7.74 -3.35 0.21
CA HIS A 261 -7.22 -4.68 -0.10
C HIS A 261 -6.64 -5.28 1.17
N ARG A 262 -6.95 -6.55 1.43
CA ARG A 262 -6.51 -7.29 2.61
C ARG A 262 -5.64 -8.46 2.17
N ALA A 263 -4.51 -8.67 2.81
CA ALA A 263 -3.70 -9.86 2.63
C ALA A 263 -4.48 -11.12 3.04
N ARG A 264 -4.19 -12.25 2.43
CA ARG A 264 -4.77 -13.52 2.85
C ARG A 264 -4.25 -13.90 4.23
N GLY A 265 -5.15 -14.23 5.14
CA GLY A 265 -4.83 -14.68 6.51
C GLY A 265 -4.17 -13.62 7.37
N LEU A 266 -4.80 -12.47 7.43
CA LEU A 266 -4.43 -11.39 8.34
C LEU A 266 -4.29 -11.88 9.79
N SER A 267 -3.33 -11.30 10.50
CA SER A 267 -3.31 -11.39 11.96
C SER A 267 -4.56 -10.73 12.55
N ARG A 268 -4.95 -11.14 13.76
CA ARG A 268 -6.11 -10.54 14.45
C ARG A 268 -5.99 -9.02 14.58
N PRO A 269 -4.84 -8.42 14.96
CA PRO A 269 -4.68 -6.97 14.99
C PRO A 269 -4.85 -6.29 13.62
N ALA A 270 -4.33 -6.90 12.55
CA ALA A 270 -4.50 -6.36 11.20
C ALA A 270 -5.96 -6.43 10.73
N ALA A 271 -6.70 -7.49 11.08
CA ALA A 271 -8.12 -7.59 10.78
C ALA A 271 -8.93 -6.53 11.54
N LEU A 272 -8.66 -6.33 12.84
CA LEU A 272 -9.31 -5.28 13.65
C LEU A 272 -9.04 -3.88 13.08
N PHE A 273 -7.80 -3.61 12.67
CA PHE A 273 -7.45 -2.33 12.05
C PHE A 273 -8.12 -2.15 10.68
N ALA A 274 -8.21 -3.21 9.87
CA ALA A 274 -8.93 -3.17 8.60
C ALA A 274 -10.41 -2.81 8.78
N ASP A 275 -11.09 -3.45 9.74
CA ASP A 275 -12.51 -3.17 10.04
C ASP A 275 -12.70 -1.75 10.61
N HIS A 276 -11.72 -1.26 11.38
CA HIS A 276 -11.73 0.11 11.90
C HIS A 276 -11.59 1.15 10.76
N LEU A 277 -10.65 0.92 9.83
CA LEU A 277 -10.49 1.76 8.64
C LEU A 277 -11.73 1.74 7.75
N GLN A 278 -12.32 0.57 7.53
CA GLN A 278 -13.53 0.43 6.73
C GLN A 278 -14.68 1.26 7.30
N ARG A 279 -14.99 1.11 8.58
CA ARG A 279 -16.04 1.92 9.23
C ARG A 279 -15.76 3.42 9.14
N GLY A 280 -14.54 3.84 9.51
CA GLY A 280 -14.20 5.25 9.57
C GLY A 280 -14.09 5.96 8.22
N ILE A 281 -13.80 5.22 7.13
CA ILE A 281 -13.70 5.79 5.79
C ILE A 281 -15.06 5.73 5.05
N SER A 282 -15.86 4.69 5.30
CA SER A 282 -17.17 4.52 4.64
C SER A 282 -18.25 5.43 5.20
N GLU A 283 -18.12 5.88 6.45
CA GLU A 283 -19.02 6.88 7.02
C GLU A 283 -18.73 8.24 6.40
N PRO A 284 -19.77 9.02 6.02
CA PRO A 284 -19.56 10.38 5.54
C PRO A 284 -18.88 11.18 6.64
N SER A 285 -17.63 11.60 6.41
CA SER A 285 -16.90 12.46 7.35
C SER A 285 -17.68 13.74 7.57
N THR A 286 -18.26 13.88 8.75
CA THR A 286 -18.68 15.18 9.30
C THR A 286 -17.40 15.92 9.73
N LEU A 287 -16.55 16.26 8.75
CA LEU A 287 -15.49 17.23 8.99
C LEU A 287 -16.15 18.61 8.96
N CYS A 288 -16.52 19.11 10.14
CA CYS A 288 -16.79 20.53 10.38
C CYS A 288 -15.49 21.33 10.30
#